data_57b164cacfb1bfdedfcb18278e1281b9
#
_entry.id   57b164cacfb1bfdedfcb18278e1281b9
#
_cell.length_a   1.000
_cell.length_b   1.000
_cell.length_c   1.000
_cell.angle_alpha   90.00
_cell.angle_beta   90.00
_cell.angle_gamma   90.00
#
_symmetry.space_group_name_H-M   'P 1'
#
loop_
_entity.id
_entity.type
_entity.pdbx_description
1 polymer ?
#
loop_
_entity_poly.entity_id
_entity_poly.type
_entity_poly.pdbx_seq_one_letter_code
_entity_poly.pdbx_strand_id
1 'polypeptide(L)'
;MQTVVITGGTDGLGRGLAVHYLRQGARVVAVGSTPAKGKALLAEAAAVSAADRAVFLRADLTSVAAAEELVTTIETTCPSVDKLVLCAQRYRLFGPRTVTSEGFEHSFALAYLSRYVLSHGLRKALESAPRPVIMNVGTPGVPLGRIHWDDPQLTHGYSGTKATLQSFRANDLLGVAFAALYADSPVSHVGYNPGVVSTDMPNHLPAPLRVLTKAAFALLATSVTKAVAPMVRLLDEPPGERCTAYRSSRRLPLKGPAFDQDAALRLHHLTQDLVTGAKP
;
A
#
# COMPACT_ATOMS: atom_id res chain seq x y z
N MET A 1 -22.96 -2.31 -6.90
CA MET A 1 -21.72 -2.58 -7.64
C MET A 1 -20.56 -2.30 -6.70
N GLN A 2 -19.63 -3.24 -6.56
CA GLN A 2 -18.49 -3.11 -5.66
C GLN A 2 -17.47 -2.11 -6.21
N THR A 3 -16.89 -1.27 -5.34
CA THR A 3 -15.84 -0.31 -5.68
C THR A 3 -14.49 -0.72 -5.06
N VAL A 4 -13.47 -0.86 -5.88
CA VAL A 4 -12.11 -1.26 -5.47
C VAL A 4 -11.13 -0.16 -5.84
N VAL A 5 -10.48 0.44 -4.86
CA VAL A 5 -9.41 1.44 -5.03
C VAL A 5 -8.06 0.76 -4.86
N ILE A 6 -7.16 0.91 -5.83
CA ILE A 6 -5.86 0.21 -5.83
C ILE A 6 -4.73 1.20 -6.12
N THR A 7 -3.91 1.52 -5.12
CA THR A 7 -2.67 2.25 -5.37
C THR A 7 -1.61 1.33 -5.97
N GLY A 8 -0.82 1.84 -6.93
CA GLY A 8 0.04 0.96 -7.75
C GLY A 8 -0.76 0.01 -8.64
N GLY A 9 -2.02 0.34 -8.93
CA GLY A 9 -2.98 -0.48 -9.70
C GLY A 9 -2.67 -0.65 -11.17
N THR A 10 -1.62 0.01 -11.67
CA THR A 10 -1.23 -0.04 -13.09
C THR A 10 -0.07 -0.98 -13.39
N ASP A 11 0.47 -1.68 -12.37
CA ASP A 11 1.63 -2.58 -12.53
C ASP A 11 1.59 -3.73 -11.51
N GLY A 12 2.34 -4.79 -11.81
CA GLY A 12 2.58 -5.91 -10.91
C GLY A 12 1.31 -6.50 -10.28
N LEU A 13 1.33 -6.68 -8.96
CA LEU A 13 0.21 -7.22 -8.18
C LEU A 13 -1.03 -6.34 -8.26
N GLY A 14 -0.85 -5.01 -8.16
CA GLY A 14 -1.97 -4.07 -8.23
C GLY A 14 -2.72 -4.14 -9.55
N ARG A 15 -1.99 -4.24 -10.69
CA ARG A 15 -2.61 -4.45 -12.00
C ARG A 15 -3.32 -5.81 -12.08
N GLY A 16 -2.70 -6.86 -11.54
CA GLY A 16 -3.32 -8.18 -11.50
C GLY A 16 -4.66 -8.18 -10.76
N LEU A 17 -4.73 -7.49 -9.61
CA LEU A 17 -5.97 -7.28 -8.85
C LEU A 17 -6.97 -6.42 -9.62
N ALA A 18 -6.52 -5.32 -10.24
CA ALA A 18 -7.39 -4.43 -11.02
C ALA A 18 -8.10 -5.20 -12.13
N VAL A 19 -7.37 -5.96 -12.93
CA VAL A 19 -7.93 -6.78 -14.02
C VAL A 19 -8.85 -7.88 -13.48
N HIS A 20 -8.50 -8.51 -12.35
CA HIS A 20 -9.34 -9.51 -11.71
C HIS A 20 -10.71 -8.93 -11.34
N TYR A 21 -10.74 -7.80 -10.61
CA TYR A 21 -11.98 -7.19 -10.16
C TYR A 21 -12.82 -6.58 -11.31
N LEU A 22 -12.16 -6.04 -12.35
CA LEU A 22 -12.86 -5.61 -13.57
C LEU A 22 -13.61 -6.77 -14.25
N ARG A 23 -12.99 -7.94 -14.34
CA ARG A 23 -13.63 -9.17 -14.85
C ARG A 23 -14.80 -9.66 -13.99
N GLN A 24 -14.75 -9.39 -12.69
CA GLN A 24 -15.83 -9.72 -11.76
C GLN A 24 -16.95 -8.65 -11.74
N GLY A 25 -16.91 -7.66 -12.60
CA GLY A 25 -17.92 -6.60 -12.70
C GLY A 25 -17.82 -5.47 -11.67
N ALA A 26 -16.72 -5.39 -10.93
CA ALA A 26 -16.47 -4.29 -10.01
C ALA A 26 -16.07 -3.01 -10.74
N ARG A 27 -16.35 -1.86 -10.11
CA ARG A 27 -15.70 -0.59 -10.46
C ARG A 27 -14.31 -0.56 -9.85
N VAL A 28 -13.29 -0.27 -10.65
CA VAL A 28 -11.90 -0.21 -10.21
C VAL A 28 -11.34 1.18 -10.43
N VAL A 29 -10.85 1.79 -9.35
CA VAL A 29 -10.07 3.03 -9.37
C VAL A 29 -8.60 2.67 -9.19
N ALA A 30 -7.87 2.64 -10.28
CA ALA A 30 -6.44 2.35 -10.28
C ALA A 30 -5.64 3.65 -10.18
N VAL A 31 -4.78 3.75 -9.15
CA VAL A 31 -3.92 4.91 -8.94
C VAL A 31 -2.48 4.58 -9.32
N GLY A 32 -1.82 5.49 -10.03
CA GLY A 32 -0.42 5.34 -10.41
C GLY A 32 0.20 6.61 -10.96
N SER A 33 1.53 6.71 -10.95
CA SER A 33 2.25 7.92 -11.37
C SER A 33 2.54 7.97 -12.88
N THR A 34 2.44 6.85 -13.61
CA THR A 34 2.89 6.72 -15.00
C THR A 34 1.69 6.70 -15.96
N PRO A 35 1.43 7.78 -16.75
CA PRO A 35 0.28 7.85 -17.66
C PRO A 35 0.22 6.71 -18.69
N ALA A 36 1.37 6.30 -19.24
CA ALA A 36 1.42 5.22 -20.22
C ALA A 36 0.92 3.87 -19.65
N LYS A 37 1.26 3.57 -18.39
CA LYS A 37 0.77 2.35 -17.69
C LYS A 37 -0.73 2.46 -17.40
N GLY A 38 -1.23 3.66 -17.08
CA GLY A 38 -2.66 3.91 -16.91
C GLY A 38 -3.43 3.68 -18.20
N LYS A 39 -2.95 4.23 -19.32
CA LYS A 39 -3.55 3.99 -20.65
C LYS A 39 -3.57 2.50 -21.02
N ALA A 40 -2.50 1.78 -20.72
CA ALA A 40 -2.44 0.33 -20.98
C ALA A 40 -3.48 -0.45 -20.15
N LEU A 41 -3.67 -0.10 -18.88
CA LEU A 41 -4.71 -0.70 -18.05
C LEU A 41 -6.12 -0.42 -18.58
N LEU A 42 -6.42 0.82 -19.01
CA LEU A 42 -7.72 1.17 -19.58
C LEU A 42 -7.99 0.42 -20.88
N ALA A 43 -6.97 0.24 -21.74
CA ALA A 43 -7.09 -0.59 -22.94
C ALA A 43 -7.38 -2.06 -22.61
N GLU A 44 -6.72 -2.61 -21.56
CA GLU A 44 -7.00 -3.97 -21.09
C GLU A 44 -8.41 -4.10 -20.49
N ALA A 45 -8.90 -3.08 -19.79
CA ALA A 45 -10.27 -3.03 -19.30
C ALA A 45 -11.29 -3.04 -20.45
N ALA A 46 -11.02 -2.28 -21.51
CA ALA A 46 -11.86 -2.29 -22.71
C ALA A 46 -11.89 -3.67 -23.39
N ALA A 47 -10.76 -4.35 -23.46
CA ALA A 47 -10.67 -5.69 -24.04
C ALA A 47 -11.46 -6.77 -23.26
N VAL A 48 -11.81 -6.50 -22.00
CA VAL A 48 -12.67 -7.37 -21.17
C VAL A 48 -14.06 -6.78 -20.94
N SER A 49 -14.51 -5.85 -21.78
CA SER A 49 -15.83 -5.19 -21.72
C SER A 49 -16.09 -4.51 -20.35
N ALA A 50 -15.08 -3.86 -19.79
CA ALA A 50 -15.13 -3.18 -18.50
C ALA A 50 -14.63 -1.72 -18.56
N ALA A 51 -14.64 -1.10 -19.75
CA ALA A 51 -14.14 0.26 -19.95
C ALA A 51 -14.91 1.30 -19.12
N ASP A 52 -16.20 1.10 -18.94
CA ASP A 52 -17.11 1.95 -18.16
C ASP A 52 -16.89 1.88 -16.64
N ARG A 53 -16.22 0.83 -16.18
CA ARG A 53 -15.95 0.57 -14.76
C ARG A 53 -14.49 0.78 -14.36
N ALA A 54 -13.62 1.04 -15.32
CA ALA A 54 -12.20 1.29 -15.09
C ALA A 54 -11.91 2.79 -15.03
N VAL A 55 -11.33 3.24 -13.92
CA VAL A 55 -10.88 4.63 -13.72
C VAL A 55 -9.38 4.61 -13.45
N PHE A 56 -8.63 5.43 -14.14
CA PHE A 56 -7.23 5.70 -13.82
C PHE A 56 -7.07 7.11 -13.27
N LEU A 57 -6.56 7.21 -12.06
CA LEU A 57 -6.17 8.46 -11.43
C LEU A 57 -4.64 8.55 -11.38
N ARG A 58 -4.10 9.62 -11.97
CA ARG A 58 -2.68 9.91 -11.86
C ARG A 58 -2.41 10.63 -10.55
N ALA A 59 -1.56 10.05 -9.71
CA ALA A 59 -1.07 10.70 -8.50
C ALA A 59 0.39 10.34 -8.22
N ASP A 60 1.17 11.29 -7.75
CA ASP A 60 2.48 11.05 -7.17
C ASP A 60 2.32 10.87 -5.65
N LEU A 61 2.30 9.63 -5.22
CA LEU A 61 2.12 9.28 -3.82
C LEU A 61 3.37 9.54 -2.94
N THR A 62 4.40 10.18 -3.47
CA THR A 62 5.49 10.73 -2.65
C THR A 62 5.14 12.11 -2.08
N SER A 63 4.05 12.74 -2.56
CA SER A 63 3.49 13.99 -2.06
C SER A 63 2.28 13.72 -1.17
N VAL A 64 2.29 14.32 0.02
CA VAL A 64 1.17 14.31 0.97
C VAL A 64 -0.01 15.08 0.37
N ALA A 65 0.24 16.26 -0.20
CA ALA A 65 -0.81 17.07 -0.83
C ALA A 65 -1.50 16.31 -1.98
N ALA A 66 -0.73 15.61 -2.83
CA ALA A 66 -1.32 14.79 -3.90
C ALA A 66 -2.12 13.59 -3.36
N ALA A 67 -1.74 13.03 -2.22
CA ALA A 67 -2.51 11.98 -1.56
C ALA A 67 -3.82 12.53 -0.94
N GLU A 68 -3.83 13.74 -0.38
CA GLU A 68 -5.03 14.42 0.13
C GLU A 68 -5.99 14.79 -1.02
N GLU A 69 -5.46 15.31 -2.13
CA GLU A 69 -6.26 15.58 -3.34
C GLU A 69 -6.90 14.29 -3.90
N LEU A 70 -6.14 13.21 -3.88
CA LEU A 70 -6.64 11.90 -4.30
C LEU A 70 -7.78 11.42 -3.39
N VAL A 71 -7.69 11.60 -2.06
CA VAL A 71 -8.78 11.31 -1.12
C VAL A 71 -10.03 12.09 -1.51
N THR A 72 -9.93 13.41 -1.69
CA THR A 72 -11.03 14.27 -2.08
C THR A 72 -11.67 13.82 -3.40
N THR A 73 -10.84 13.49 -4.39
CA THR A 73 -11.31 13.02 -5.69
C THR A 73 -12.07 11.68 -5.58
N ILE A 74 -11.56 10.75 -4.78
CA ILE A 74 -12.21 9.44 -4.58
C ILE A 74 -13.51 9.62 -3.81
N GLU A 75 -13.55 10.38 -2.72
CA GLU A 75 -14.78 10.60 -1.93
C GLU A 75 -15.88 11.26 -2.78
N THR A 76 -15.52 12.20 -3.65
CA THR A 76 -16.47 12.88 -4.54
C THR A 76 -17.04 11.94 -5.61
N THR A 77 -16.22 11.01 -6.12
CA THR A 77 -16.60 10.13 -7.25
C THR A 77 -17.07 8.74 -6.83
N CYS A 78 -16.75 8.33 -5.60
CA CYS A 78 -17.06 7.03 -5.06
C CYS A 78 -17.61 7.17 -3.63
N PRO A 79 -18.93 7.31 -3.45
CA PRO A 79 -19.54 7.50 -2.13
C PRO A 79 -19.35 6.29 -1.19
N SER A 80 -19.03 5.13 -1.75
CA SER A 80 -18.69 3.92 -1.01
C SER A 80 -17.47 3.23 -1.64
N VAL A 81 -16.54 2.80 -0.80
CA VAL A 81 -15.34 2.02 -1.17
C VAL A 81 -15.36 0.70 -0.42
N ASP A 82 -15.50 -0.40 -1.15
CA ASP A 82 -15.51 -1.74 -0.54
C ASP A 82 -14.11 -2.22 -0.17
N LYS A 83 -13.14 -1.90 -1.03
CA LYS A 83 -11.76 -2.37 -0.87
C LYS A 83 -10.77 -1.25 -1.18
N LEU A 84 -9.87 -0.98 -0.25
CA LEU A 84 -8.70 -0.11 -0.45
C LEU A 84 -7.44 -0.99 -0.43
N VAL A 85 -6.76 -1.09 -1.58
CA VAL A 85 -5.55 -1.92 -1.70
C VAL A 85 -4.34 -1.02 -1.90
N LEU A 86 -3.44 -1.02 -0.94
CA LEU A 86 -2.27 -0.16 -0.88
C LEU A 86 -1.04 -0.94 -1.39
N CYS A 87 -0.89 -1.00 -2.73
CA CYS A 87 0.21 -1.69 -3.41
C CYS A 87 1.33 -0.76 -3.86
N ALA A 88 1.12 0.57 -3.88
CA ALA A 88 2.14 1.50 -4.34
C ALA A 88 3.38 1.40 -3.44
N GLN A 89 4.50 0.99 -4.04
CA GLN A 89 5.76 0.81 -3.33
C GLN A 89 6.95 0.78 -4.31
N ARG A 90 8.08 1.34 -3.88
CA ARG A 90 9.35 1.23 -4.58
C ARG A 90 10.48 1.10 -3.55
N TYR A 91 11.07 -0.07 -3.48
CA TYR A 91 12.21 -0.30 -2.59
C TYR A 91 13.46 0.40 -3.12
N ARG A 92 14.09 1.20 -2.25
CA ARG A 92 15.36 1.87 -2.50
C ARG A 92 16.39 1.39 -1.49
N LEU A 93 16.81 0.14 -1.59
CA LEU A 93 17.76 -0.47 -0.64
C LEU A 93 19.14 0.16 -0.69
N PHE A 94 19.52 0.72 -1.84
CA PHE A 94 20.83 1.33 -2.11
C PHE A 94 20.65 2.74 -2.66
N GLY A 95 21.68 3.55 -2.53
CA GLY A 95 21.73 4.92 -3.04
C GLY A 95 21.61 5.98 -1.92
N PRO A 96 21.75 7.25 -2.30
CA PRO A 96 21.68 8.36 -1.38
C PRO A 96 20.27 8.59 -0.86
N ARG A 97 20.17 9.32 0.26
CA ARG A 97 18.91 9.85 0.75
C ARG A 97 18.34 10.84 -0.28
N THR A 98 17.09 10.66 -0.62
CA THR A 98 16.33 11.60 -1.44
C THR A 98 15.13 12.12 -0.67
N VAL A 99 14.79 13.37 -0.87
CA VAL A 99 13.67 14.06 -0.24
C VAL A 99 12.64 14.47 -1.28
N THR A 100 11.40 14.50 -0.86
CA THR A 100 10.29 15.04 -1.66
C THR A 100 10.32 16.57 -1.63
N SER A 101 9.51 17.21 -2.48
CA SER A 101 9.34 18.67 -2.46
C SER A 101 8.81 19.19 -1.12
N GLU A 102 8.12 18.35 -0.35
CA GLU A 102 7.60 18.66 0.99
C GLU A 102 8.60 18.34 2.11
N GLY A 103 9.85 17.96 1.78
CA GLY A 103 10.92 17.70 2.76
C GLY A 103 10.95 16.30 3.36
N PHE A 104 10.06 15.39 2.96
CA PHE A 104 10.02 14.02 3.50
C PHE A 104 11.04 13.10 2.83
N GLU A 105 11.56 12.13 3.59
CA GLU A 105 12.33 11.03 3.00
C GLU A 105 11.43 10.24 2.04
N HIS A 106 11.93 10.00 0.84
CA HIS A 106 11.14 9.50 -0.29
C HIS A 106 10.47 8.13 -0.01
N SER A 107 11.17 7.20 0.63
CA SER A 107 10.58 5.87 0.92
C SER A 107 9.54 5.96 2.03
N PHE A 108 9.78 6.81 3.05
CA PHE A 108 8.83 7.09 4.11
C PHE A 108 7.56 7.75 3.57
N ALA A 109 7.72 8.73 2.66
CA ALA A 109 6.60 9.38 1.99
C ALA A 109 5.76 8.39 1.17
N LEU A 110 6.39 7.68 0.23
CA LEU A 110 5.68 6.76 -0.67
C LEU A 110 5.08 5.55 0.06
N ALA A 111 5.87 4.89 0.92
CA ALA A 111 5.50 3.59 1.46
C ALA A 111 4.75 3.69 2.80
N TYR A 112 4.70 4.86 3.45
CA TYR A 112 4.01 5.04 4.72
C TYR A 112 3.08 6.25 4.75
N LEU A 113 3.55 7.51 4.52
CA LEU A 113 2.70 8.70 4.63
C LEU A 113 1.50 8.64 3.68
N SER A 114 1.71 8.22 2.43
CA SER A 114 0.61 8.05 1.46
C SER A 114 -0.46 7.06 1.96
N ARG A 115 -0.01 5.96 2.57
CA ARG A 115 -0.93 4.94 3.11
C ARG A 115 -1.66 5.43 4.34
N TYR A 116 -0.98 6.20 5.18
CA TYR A 116 -1.60 6.88 6.33
C TYR A 116 -2.72 7.82 5.86
N VAL A 117 -2.41 8.74 4.94
CA VAL A 117 -3.38 9.71 4.41
C VAL A 117 -4.58 9.00 3.77
N LEU A 118 -4.34 8.00 2.93
CA LEU A 118 -5.41 7.28 2.24
C LEU A 118 -6.25 6.42 3.19
N SER A 119 -5.63 5.75 4.16
CA SER A 119 -6.37 4.91 5.12
C SER A 119 -7.30 5.73 6.01
N HIS A 120 -6.79 6.86 6.53
CA HIS A 120 -7.57 7.74 7.40
C HIS A 120 -8.56 8.61 6.61
N GLY A 121 -8.12 9.15 5.47
CA GLY A 121 -8.95 10.03 4.64
C GLY A 121 -10.15 9.30 4.02
N LEU A 122 -9.96 8.10 3.50
CA LEU A 122 -11.05 7.33 2.89
C LEU A 122 -11.91 6.55 3.90
N ARG A 123 -11.70 6.73 5.21
CA ARG A 123 -12.41 5.95 6.24
C ARG A 123 -13.94 6.03 6.10
N LYS A 124 -14.48 7.22 5.89
CA LYS A 124 -15.95 7.40 5.76
C LYS A 124 -16.52 6.67 4.55
N ALA A 125 -15.82 6.74 3.41
CA ALA A 125 -16.23 6.02 2.21
C ALA A 125 -16.12 4.50 2.39
N LEU A 126 -15.12 4.03 3.14
CA LEU A 126 -14.99 2.61 3.52
C LEU A 126 -16.13 2.19 4.45
N GLU A 127 -16.41 2.93 5.51
CA GLU A 127 -17.49 2.64 6.48
C GLU A 127 -18.87 2.59 5.85
N SER A 128 -19.05 3.18 4.66
CA SER A 128 -20.30 3.11 3.88
C SER A 128 -20.49 1.79 3.14
N ALA A 129 -19.47 0.91 3.12
CA ALA A 129 -19.55 -0.40 2.50
C ALA A 129 -19.94 -1.50 3.50
N PRO A 130 -20.59 -2.60 3.04
CA PRO A 130 -21.07 -3.65 3.95
C PRO A 130 -19.95 -4.44 4.65
N ARG A 131 -18.83 -4.67 3.97
CA ARG A 131 -17.67 -5.41 4.48
C ARG A 131 -16.36 -4.76 4.00
N PRO A 132 -16.05 -3.57 4.52
CA PRO A 132 -14.93 -2.80 4.04
C PRO A 132 -13.59 -3.39 4.48
N VAL A 133 -12.60 -3.35 3.59
CA VAL A 133 -11.25 -3.83 3.90
C VAL A 133 -10.17 -2.90 3.35
N ILE A 134 -9.17 -2.62 4.18
CA ILE A 134 -7.90 -2.03 3.77
C ILE A 134 -6.88 -3.16 3.72
N MET A 135 -6.32 -3.43 2.55
CA MET A 135 -5.18 -4.34 2.42
C MET A 135 -3.90 -3.55 2.20
N ASN A 136 -3.03 -3.60 3.20
CA ASN A 136 -1.72 -2.94 3.17
C ASN A 136 -0.65 -3.94 2.72
N VAL A 137 -0.27 -3.86 1.45
CA VAL A 137 0.69 -4.78 0.83
C VAL A 137 2.12 -4.36 1.17
N GLY A 138 2.82 -5.23 1.91
CA GLY A 138 4.16 -4.94 2.39
C GLY A 138 4.84 -6.19 2.95
N THR A 139 5.50 -6.05 4.09
CA THR A 139 6.16 -7.18 4.76
C THR A 139 5.87 -7.09 6.27
N PRO A 140 4.64 -7.42 6.69
CA PRO A 140 4.25 -7.30 8.08
C PRO A 140 5.06 -8.23 8.99
N GLY A 141 5.31 -7.74 10.22
CA GLY A 141 5.96 -8.49 11.28
C GLY A 141 7.45 -8.72 11.10
N VAL A 142 8.13 -7.94 10.26
CA VAL A 142 9.60 -8.06 10.09
C VAL A 142 10.31 -7.70 11.39
N PRO A 143 11.13 -8.59 11.96
CA PRO A 143 11.78 -8.36 13.27
C PRO A 143 12.73 -7.16 13.30
N LEU A 144 13.45 -6.91 12.22
CA LEU A 144 14.51 -5.91 12.12
C LEU A 144 14.01 -4.47 11.92
N GLY A 145 12.72 -4.28 11.62
CA GLY A 145 12.16 -2.94 11.46
C GLY A 145 12.01 -2.21 12.79
N ARG A 146 12.35 -0.93 12.83
CA ARG A 146 12.12 -0.05 13.99
C ARG A 146 11.79 1.37 13.53
N ILE A 147 11.07 2.12 14.38
CA ILE A 147 10.89 3.57 14.16
C ILE A 147 12.06 4.30 14.81
N HIS A 148 12.64 5.22 14.06
CA HIS A 148 13.66 6.15 14.55
C HIS A 148 12.95 7.39 15.09
N TRP A 149 12.52 7.34 16.35
CA TRP A 149 11.62 8.31 16.97
C TRP A 149 12.16 9.74 16.95
N ASP A 150 13.49 9.91 17.14
CA ASP A 150 14.14 11.21 17.18
C ASP A 150 14.55 11.73 15.81
N ASP A 151 14.55 10.85 14.79
CA ASP A 151 14.90 11.17 13.41
C ASP A 151 14.08 10.31 12.43
N PRO A 152 12.76 10.46 12.37
CA PRO A 152 11.89 9.62 11.52
C PRO A 152 12.15 9.84 10.03
N GLN A 153 12.79 10.94 9.65
CA GLN A 153 13.19 11.26 8.28
C GLN A 153 14.59 10.74 7.93
N LEU A 154 15.27 10.07 8.86
CA LEU A 154 16.63 9.54 8.67
C LEU A 154 17.59 10.60 8.09
N THR A 155 17.59 11.78 8.71
CA THR A 155 18.47 12.88 8.30
C THR A 155 19.93 12.58 8.61
N HIS A 156 20.16 11.70 9.61
CA HIS A 156 21.49 11.27 10.03
C HIS A 156 21.67 9.77 9.84
N GLY A 157 22.84 9.36 9.35
CA GLY A 157 23.19 7.95 9.18
C GLY A 157 22.23 7.16 8.31
N TYR A 158 21.76 7.76 7.22
CA TYR A 158 20.84 7.17 6.25
C TYR A 158 21.38 5.87 5.65
N SER A 159 20.50 4.93 5.44
CA SER A 159 20.65 3.87 4.45
C SER A 159 19.29 3.48 3.90
N GLY A 160 19.22 3.14 2.62
CA GLY A 160 17.96 2.71 1.99
C GLY A 160 17.36 1.47 2.66
N THR A 161 18.20 0.60 3.20
CA THR A 161 17.75 -0.55 4.02
C THR A 161 17.08 -0.10 5.30
N LYS A 162 17.63 0.87 6.05
CA LYS A 162 16.98 1.44 7.25
C LYS A 162 15.63 2.05 6.89
N ALA A 163 15.56 2.86 5.83
CA ALA A 163 14.34 3.50 5.38
C ALA A 163 13.26 2.48 5.00
N THR A 164 13.64 1.43 4.28
CA THR A 164 12.75 0.33 3.92
C THR A 164 12.22 -0.42 5.14
N LEU A 165 13.10 -0.80 6.07
CA LEU A 165 12.72 -1.52 7.29
C LEU A 165 11.86 -0.67 8.23
N GLN A 166 12.15 0.65 8.33
CA GLN A 166 11.30 1.59 9.05
C GLN A 166 9.91 1.69 8.43
N SER A 167 9.81 1.76 7.10
CA SER A 167 8.52 1.79 6.40
C SER A 167 7.70 0.52 6.66
N PHE A 168 8.33 -0.65 6.74
CA PHE A 168 7.63 -1.89 7.10
C PHE A 168 7.05 -1.79 8.52
N ARG A 169 7.87 -1.37 9.51
CA ARG A 169 7.42 -1.17 10.88
C ARG A 169 6.32 -0.13 10.98
N ALA A 170 6.43 0.98 10.27
CA ALA A 170 5.42 2.03 10.27
C ALA A 170 4.08 1.53 9.70
N ASN A 171 4.10 0.66 8.69
CA ASN A 171 2.89 0.05 8.15
C ASN A 171 2.24 -0.98 9.09
N ASP A 172 3.04 -1.73 9.86
CA ASP A 172 2.50 -2.62 10.90
C ASP A 172 1.76 -1.79 11.97
N LEU A 173 2.40 -0.74 12.46
CA LEU A 173 1.84 0.17 13.45
C LEU A 173 0.64 0.96 12.92
N LEU A 174 0.59 1.30 11.63
CA LEU A 174 -0.56 1.94 11.00
C LEU A 174 -1.83 1.10 11.17
N GLY A 175 -1.76 -0.20 10.90
CA GLY A 175 -2.91 -1.10 11.05
C GLY A 175 -3.38 -1.21 12.50
N VAL A 176 -2.44 -1.27 13.44
CA VAL A 176 -2.75 -1.31 14.89
C VAL A 176 -3.38 0.00 15.35
N ALA A 177 -2.80 1.15 14.97
CA ALA A 177 -3.34 2.46 15.32
C ALA A 177 -4.74 2.66 14.73
N PHE A 178 -4.95 2.31 13.46
CA PHE A 178 -6.26 2.41 12.81
C PHE A 178 -7.33 1.60 13.58
N ALA A 179 -7.03 0.36 13.95
CA ALA A 179 -7.93 -0.49 14.71
C ALA A 179 -8.22 0.04 16.12
N ALA A 180 -7.24 0.65 16.77
CA ALA A 180 -7.38 1.22 18.12
C ALA A 180 -8.18 2.55 18.12
N LEU A 181 -7.89 3.43 17.16
CA LEU A 181 -8.54 4.73 17.03
C LEU A 181 -10.01 4.63 16.61
N TYR A 182 -10.34 3.63 15.80
CA TYR A 182 -11.68 3.45 15.23
C TYR A 182 -12.29 2.13 15.69
N ALA A 183 -12.40 1.99 17.01
CA ALA A 183 -12.86 0.77 17.65
C ALA A 183 -14.27 0.30 17.22
N ASP A 184 -15.14 1.21 16.79
CA ASP A 184 -16.48 0.90 16.32
C ASP A 184 -16.59 0.80 14.78
N SER A 185 -15.49 1.03 14.06
CA SER A 185 -15.46 0.95 12.61
C SER A 185 -15.56 -0.51 12.13
N PRO A 186 -16.36 -0.80 11.08
CA PRO A 186 -16.44 -2.14 10.48
C PRO A 186 -15.21 -2.46 9.61
N VAL A 187 -14.29 -1.51 9.41
CA VAL A 187 -13.15 -1.66 8.49
C VAL A 187 -12.14 -2.68 9.03
N SER A 188 -11.92 -3.75 8.27
CA SER A 188 -10.80 -4.69 8.52
C SER A 188 -9.51 -4.16 7.91
N HIS A 189 -8.45 -4.03 8.71
CA HIS A 189 -7.11 -3.69 8.23
C HIS A 189 -6.24 -4.93 8.15
N VAL A 190 -5.79 -5.28 6.93
CA VAL A 190 -5.02 -6.49 6.64
C VAL A 190 -3.62 -6.12 6.18
N GLY A 191 -2.60 -6.37 7.01
CA GLY A 191 -1.20 -6.36 6.58
C GLY A 191 -0.91 -7.61 5.74
N TYR A 192 -0.42 -7.44 4.52
CA TYR A 192 -0.25 -8.57 3.61
C TYR A 192 1.15 -8.65 2.99
N ASN A 193 1.80 -9.81 3.14
CA ASN A 193 3.06 -10.13 2.47
C ASN A 193 2.81 -11.18 1.38
N PRO A 194 2.94 -10.81 0.09
CA PRO A 194 2.73 -11.74 -1.03
C PRO A 194 3.85 -12.78 -1.18
N GLY A 195 4.92 -12.70 -0.39
CA GLY A 195 6.14 -13.47 -0.62
C GLY A 195 6.98 -12.89 -1.76
N VAL A 196 7.78 -13.74 -2.38
CA VAL A 196 8.60 -13.37 -3.54
C VAL A 196 7.74 -13.50 -4.80
N VAL A 197 7.44 -12.37 -5.43
CA VAL A 197 6.63 -12.29 -6.64
C VAL A 197 7.49 -11.83 -7.81
N SER A 198 7.29 -12.43 -8.98
CA SER A 198 7.96 -11.99 -10.21
C SER A 198 7.40 -10.64 -10.65
N THR A 199 8.13 -9.57 -10.30
CA THR A 199 7.82 -8.18 -10.66
C THR A 199 9.05 -7.54 -11.28
N ASP A 200 8.93 -6.32 -11.79
CA ASP A 200 10.05 -5.55 -12.35
C ASP A 200 11.08 -5.07 -11.30
N MET A 201 10.94 -5.45 -10.02
CA MET A 201 11.84 -5.05 -8.95
C MET A 201 13.34 -5.31 -9.23
N PRO A 202 13.76 -6.47 -9.82
CA PRO A 202 15.16 -6.70 -10.15
C PRO A 202 15.75 -5.71 -11.15
N ASN A 203 14.94 -5.07 -11.99
CA ASN A 203 15.41 -4.13 -13.01
C ASN A 203 16.01 -2.84 -12.42
N HIS A 204 15.73 -2.55 -11.16
CA HIS A 204 16.25 -1.38 -10.44
C HIS A 204 17.55 -1.64 -9.67
N LEU A 205 18.10 -2.86 -9.74
CA LEU A 205 19.35 -3.22 -9.08
C LEU A 205 20.58 -2.99 -9.97
N PRO A 206 21.78 -2.75 -9.38
CA PRO A 206 23.04 -2.72 -10.13
C PRO A 206 23.26 -3.98 -10.96
N ALA A 207 23.94 -3.85 -12.11
CA ALA A 207 24.04 -4.91 -13.13
C ALA A 207 24.39 -6.33 -12.60
N PRO A 208 25.44 -6.54 -11.78
CA PRO A 208 25.79 -7.89 -11.33
C PRO A 208 24.70 -8.49 -10.41
N LEU A 209 24.16 -7.66 -9.49
CA LEU A 209 23.13 -8.09 -8.56
C LEU A 209 21.78 -8.33 -9.27
N ARG A 210 21.50 -7.58 -10.34
CA ARG A 210 20.32 -7.73 -11.17
C ARG A 210 20.27 -9.10 -11.86
N VAL A 211 21.38 -9.58 -12.42
CA VAL A 211 21.44 -10.88 -13.09
C VAL A 211 21.22 -12.00 -12.09
N LEU A 212 21.90 -11.96 -10.95
CA LEU A 212 21.76 -12.97 -9.89
C LEU A 212 20.34 -12.99 -9.31
N THR A 213 19.77 -11.82 -9.07
CA THR A 213 18.42 -11.68 -8.53
C THR A 213 17.37 -12.13 -9.55
N LYS A 214 17.53 -11.82 -10.86
CA LYS A 214 16.64 -12.32 -11.90
C LYS A 214 16.65 -13.84 -11.98
N ALA A 215 17.82 -14.48 -11.90
CA ALA A 215 17.93 -15.93 -11.89
C ALA A 215 17.24 -16.56 -10.66
N ALA A 216 17.46 -16.00 -9.47
CA ALA A 216 16.79 -16.43 -8.24
C ALA A 216 15.27 -16.21 -8.30
N PHE A 217 14.83 -15.07 -8.84
CA PHE A 217 13.40 -14.77 -9.03
C PHE A 217 12.75 -15.70 -10.05
N ALA A 218 13.42 -16.05 -11.13
CA ALA A 218 12.91 -17.01 -12.13
C ALA A 218 12.63 -18.39 -11.52
N LEU A 219 13.41 -18.78 -10.50
CA LEU A 219 13.28 -20.07 -9.82
C LEU A 219 12.28 -20.05 -8.66
N LEU A 220 12.18 -18.95 -7.94
CA LEU A 220 11.48 -18.85 -6.64
C LEU A 220 10.23 -17.97 -6.68
N ALA A 221 10.10 -17.09 -7.67
CA ALA A 221 9.02 -16.13 -7.72
C ALA A 221 7.72 -16.77 -8.22
N THR A 222 6.67 -16.51 -7.47
CA THR A 222 5.29 -16.85 -7.88
C THR A 222 4.84 -15.90 -8.99
N SER A 223 4.14 -16.41 -10.00
CA SER A 223 3.52 -15.55 -11.03
C SER A 223 2.50 -14.62 -10.40
N VAL A 224 2.31 -13.42 -10.98
CA VAL A 224 1.33 -12.44 -10.51
C VAL A 224 -0.05 -13.07 -10.34
N THR A 225 -0.49 -13.88 -11.28
CA THR A 225 -1.81 -14.55 -11.23
C THR A 225 -1.95 -15.46 -10.00
N LYS A 226 -0.92 -16.24 -9.68
CA LYS A 226 -0.94 -17.12 -8.50
C LYS A 226 -0.83 -16.32 -7.19
N ALA A 227 -0.08 -15.21 -7.20
CA ALA A 227 0.10 -14.36 -6.03
C ALA A 227 -1.15 -13.53 -5.70
N VAL A 228 -1.98 -13.21 -6.68
CA VAL A 228 -3.24 -12.48 -6.52
C VAL A 228 -4.33 -13.34 -5.86
N ALA A 229 -4.37 -14.65 -6.10
CA ALA A 229 -5.44 -15.51 -5.59
C ALA A 229 -5.64 -15.47 -4.05
N PRO A 230 -4.59 -15.58 -3.20
CA PRO A 230 -4.75 -15.43 -1.76
C PRO A 230 -5.15 -14.00 -1.34
N MET A 231 -4.75 -12.97 -2.10
CA MET A 231 -5.17 -11.58 -1.86
C MET A 231 -6.67 -11.42 -2.09
N VAL A 232 -7.17 -11.93 -3.22
CA VAL A 232 -8.60 -11.92 -3.56
C VAL A 232 -9.43 -12.58 -2.46
N ARG A 233 -9.02 -13.75 -1.98
CA ARG A 233 -9.73 -14.43 -0.90
C ARG A 233 -9.88 -13.55 0.35
N LEU A 234 -8.79 -12.91 0.80
CA LEU A 234 -8.81 -12.03 1.97
C LEU A 234 -9.57 -10.72 1.73
N LEU A 235 -9.65 -10.27 0.49
CA LEU A 235 -10.41 -9.09 0.10
C LEU A 235 -11.90 -9.35 -0.04
N ASP A 236 -12.29 -10.53 -0.51
CA ASP A 236 -13.68 -10.92 -0.72
C ASP A 236 -14.32 -11.45 0.58
N GLU A 237 -13.51 -12.12 1.41
CA GLU A 237 -13.88 -12.62 2.73
C GLU A 237 -12.93 -12.04 3.78
N PRO A 238 -13.09 -10.73 4.12
CA PRO A 238 -12.21 -10.10 5.10
C PRO A 238 -12.32 -10.81 6.46
N PRO A 239 -11.19 -10.96 7.18
CA PRO A 239 -11.20 -11.43 8.55
C PRO A 239 -12.13 -10.56 9.40
N GLY A 240 -12.88 -11.18 10.35
CA GLY A 240 -13.76 -10.45 11.24
C GLY A 240 -13.06 -9.54 12.25
N GLU A 241 -11.72 -9.70 12.40
CA GLU A 241 -10.93 -8.86 13.29
C GLU A 241 -10.49 -7.58 12.59
N ARG A 242 -10.41 -6.51 13.36
CA ARG A 242 -10.07 -5.17 12.83
C ARG A 242 -8.65 -5.03 12.31
N CYS A 243 -7.69 -5.76 12.90
CA CYS A 243 -6.31 -5.80 12.43
C CYS A 243 -5.84 -7.23 12.33
N THR A 244 -5.28 -7.59 11.18
CA THR A 244 -4.70 -8.91 10.94
C THR A 244 -3.47 -8.78 10.05
N ALA A 245 -2.60 -9.81 10.06
CA ALA A 245 -1.45 -9.87 9.20
C ALA A 245 -1.29 -11.25 8.58
N TYR A 246 -0.88 -11.28 7.31
CA TYR A 246 -0.72 -12.52 6.55
C TYR A 246 0.58 -12.53 5.74
N ARG A 247 1.15 -13.73 5.60
CA ARG A 247 2.15 -14.02 4.59
C ARG A 247 1.58 -15.06 3.64
N SER A 248 1.24 -14.64 2.42
CA SER A 248 0.43 -15.43 1.50
C SER A 248 -0.89 -15.87 2.18
N SER A 249 -1.18 -17.16 2.28
CA SER A 249 -2.36 -17.68 2.98
C SER A 249 -2.15 -17.92 4.48
N ARG A 250 -0.92 -17.77 5.00
CA ARG A 250 -0.61 -18.01 6.42
C ARG A 250 -0.84 -16.76 7.24
N ARG A 251 -1.72 -16.85 8.23
CA ARG A 251 -1.91 -15.80 9.23
C ARG A 251 -0.68 -15.69 10.14
N LEU A 252 -0.28 -14.44 10.43
CA LEU A 252 0.82 -14.12 11.34
C LEU A 252 0.26 -13.72 12.72
N PRO A 253 0.95 -14.04 13.81
CA PRO A 253 0.57 -13.56 15.12
C PRO A 253 0.86 -12.05 15.25
N LEU A 254 -0.08 -11.29 15.79
CA LEU A 254 0.11 -9.86 16.09
C LEU A 254 0.78 -9.74 17.47
N LYS A 255 2.09 -9.95 17.53
CA LYS A 255 2.88 -9.93 18.78
C LYS A 255 4.16 -9.14 18.61
N GLY A 256 4.67 -8.65 19.77
CA GLY A 256 5.94 -7.95 19.86
C GLY A 256 5.92 -6.53 19.29
N PRO A 257 7.10 -5.90 19.13
CA PRO A 257 7.22 -4.47 18.79
C PRO A 257 6.60 -4.05 17.46
N ALA A 258 6.30 -5.02 16.56
CA ALA A 258 5.66 -4.74 15.28
C ALA A 258 4.18 -4.36 15.43
N PHE A 259 3.55 -4.81 16.50
CA PHE A 259 2.12 -4.65 16.72
C PHE A 259 1.83 -4.08 18.12
N ASP A 260 2.77 -3.31 18.64
CA ASP A 260 2.64 -2.61 19.93
C ASP A 260 1.69 -1.41 19.78
N GLN A 261 0.65 -1.36 20.61
CA GLN A 261 -0.40 -0.35 20.50
C GLN A 261 0.09 1.03 20.95
N ASP A 262 0.93 1.13 21.97
CA ASP A 262 1.42 2.43 22.45
C ASP A 262 2.36 3.05 21.42
N ALA A 263 3.25 2.24 20.81
CA ALA A 263 4.08 2.66 19.70
C ALA A 263 3.24 3.06 18.46
N ALA A 264 2.13 2.35 18.20
CA ALA A 264 1.23 2.66 17.10
C ALA A 264 0.54 4.02 17.28
N LEU A 265 0.02 4.29 18.47
CA LEU A 265 -0.61 5.59 18.78
C LEU A 265 0.43 6.71 18.80
N ARG A 266 1.63 6.47 19.36
CA ARG A 266 2.73 7.44 19.31
C ARG A 266 3.10 7.79 17.84
N LEU A 267 3.20 6.78 16.97
CA LEU A 267 3.49 7.02 15.56
C LEU A 267 2.36 7.76 14.84
N HIS A 268 1.10 7.46 15.19
CA HIS A 268 -0.06 8.17 14.66
C HIS A 268 0.04 9.68 14.97
N HIS A 269 0.27 10.07 16.22
CA HIS A 269 0.40 11.48 16.61
C HIS A 269 1.59 12.15 15.90
N LEU A 270 2.76 11.51 15.91
CA LEU A 270 3.92 12.02 15.17
C LEU A 270 3.61 12.24 13.68
N THR A 271 2.91 11.30 13.05
CA THR A 271 2.55 11.41 11.63
C THR A 271 1.52 12.50 11.39
N GLN A 272 0.57 12.66 12.29
CA GLN A 272 -0.42 13.74 12.23
C GLN A 272 0.27 15.11 12.24
N ASP A 273 1.23 15.32 13.15
CA ASP A 273 2.02 16.56 13.22
C ASP A 273 2.82 16.80 11.94
N LEU A 274 3.46 15.74 11.38
CA LEU A 274 4.22 15.82 10.14
C LEU A 274 3.32 16.21 8.94
N VAL A 275 2.17 15.57 8.79
CA VAL A 275 1.24 15.84 7.68
C VAL A 275 0.61 17.21 7.81
N THR A 276 0.27 17.66 9.04
CA THR A 276 -0.31 18.97 9.29
C THR A 276 0.72 20.09 9.08
N GLY A 277 1.97 19.88 9.50
CA GLY A 277 3.06 20.83 9.33
C GLY A 277 3.61 20.93 7.90
N ALA A 278 3.27 19.97 7.03
CA ALA A 278 3.63 20.01 5.61
C ALA A 278 2.68 20.88 4.75
N LYS A 279 1.60 21.41 5.35
CA LYS A 279 0.71 22.34 4.63
C LYS A 279 1.39 23.69 4.47
N PRO A 280 1.39 24.27 3.24
CA PRO A 280 2.00 25.54 2.95
C PRO A 280 1.35 26.70 3.70
#